data_c24c3602d5a92c26897bd98afac204f5
#
_entry.id   c24c3602d5a92c26897bd98afac204f5
#
_cell.length_a   1.000
_cell.length_b   1.000
_cell.length_c   1.000
_cell.angle_alpha   90.00
_cell.angle_beta   90.00
_cell.angle_gamma   90.00
#
_symmetry.space_group_name_H-M   'P 1'
#
loop_
_entity.id
_entity.type
_entity.pdbx_description
1 polymer ?
#
loop_
_entity_poly.entity_id
_entity_poly.type
_entity_poly.pdbx_seq_one_letter_code
_entity_poly.pdbx_strand_id
1 'polypeptide(L)'
;MTDLEMLKYTKKIKGLLESGRGRDAFEEFDNLICKLKVDLSMKEYSKASDRQALKLMQKLTSKKNSWVISNYLKIEDEYMYWTDAYIAVQLKLDEAWQDSLPIYEGEGYPAIRTFFENKEFEDCVKLMLSLNDVMYLKKTVDKIDGHRIVKLDCYDMNGEKYNCSFDVQNLENLFTIMRADELTFKANKKIGANNNIVNAFETENEYGKAVIVTVRNYEGGERNE
;
A
#
# COMPACT_ATOMS: atom_id res chain seq x y z
N MET A 1 -20.33 -2.43 10.14
CA MET A 1 -20.28 -1.93 11.54
C MET A 1 -21.47 -2.50 12.31
N THR A 2 -21.27 -2.95 13.53
CA THR A 2 -22.34 -3.43 14.42
C THR A 2 -22.90 -2.27 15.25
N ASP A 3 -24.12 -2.43 15.77
CA ASP A 3 -24.74 -1.43 16.67
C ASP A 3 -23.89 -1.15 17.91
N LEU A 4 -23.18 -2.19 18.40
CA LEU A 4 -22.27 -2.06 19.53
C LEU A 4 -21.05 -1.18 19.19
N GLU A 5 -20.50 -1.31 17.99
CA GLU A 5 -19.39 -0.47 17.53
C GLU A 5 -19.86 0.98 17.34
N MET A 6 -21.05 1.19 16.77
CA MET A 6 -21.64 2.51 16.62
C MET A 6 -21.83 3.18 17.99
N LEU A 7 -22.34 2.44 18.98
CA LEU A 7 -22.52 2.94 20.33
C LEU A 7 -21.18 3.33 20.99
N LYS A 8 -20.10 2.56 20.74
CA LYS A 8 -18.76 2.90 21.26
C LYS A 8 -18.22 4.20 20.66
N TYR A 9 -18.36 4.41 19.33
CA TYR A 9 -17.98 5.68 18.70
C TYR A 9 -18.76 6.85 19.24
N THR A 10 -20.09 6.72 19.34
CA THR A 10 -20.96 7.77 19.85
C THR A 10 -20.62 8.16 21.29
N LYS A 11 -20.37 7.18 22.18
CA LYS A 11 -19.92 7.44 23.54
C LYS A 11 -18.57 8.14 23.61
N LYS A 12 -17.61 7.76 22.75
CA LYS A 12 -16.28 8.39 22.68
C LYS A 12 -16.40 9.85 22.24
N ILE A 13 -17.14 10.12 21.16
CA ILE A 13 -17.38 11.49 20.66
C ILE A 13 -18.03 12.34 21.74
N LYS A 14 -19.09 11.83 22.40
CA LYS A 14 -19.75 12.53 23.52
C LYS A 14 -18.77 12.87 24.63
N GLY A 15 -17.95 11.93 25.10
CA GLY A 15 -16.96 12.18 26.15
C GLY A 15 -15.91 13.22 25.76
N LEU A 16 -15.49 13.25 24.48
CA LEU A 16 -14.58 14.27 23.97
C LEU A 16 -15.20 15.67 23.97
N LEU A 17 -16.48 15.79 23.58
CA LEU A 17 -17.21 17.06 23.63
C LEU A 17 -17.39 17.54 25.07
N GLU A 18 -17.80 16.68 26.00
CA GLU A 18 -17.98 17.00 27.41
C GLU A 18 -16.68 17.43 28.10
N SER A 19 -15.53 16.95 27.63
CA SER A 19 -14.19 17.33 28.11
C SER A 19 -13.61 18.57 27.42
N GLY A 20 -14.35 19.26 26.56
CA GLY A 20 -13.91 20.45 25.82
C GLY A 20 -12.94 20.15 24.65
N ARG A 21 -12.78 18.89 24.27
CA ARG A 21 -11.90 18.43 23.18
C ARG A 21 -12.63 18.39 21.85
N GLY A 22 -13.19 19.52 21.44
CA GLY A 22 -14.04 19.59 20.25
C GLY A 22 -13.36 19.14 18.97
N ARG A 23 -12.08 19.51 18.76
CA ARG A 23 -11.31 19.08 17.57
C ARG A 23 -11.17 17.57 17.48
N ASP A 24 -10.87 16.91 18.60
CA ASP A 24 -10.72 15.45 18.64
C ASP A 24 -12.07 14.76 18.43
N ALA A 25 -13.16 15.39 18.91
CA ALA A 25 -14.52 14.88 18.67
C ALA A 25 -14.92 14.93 17.19
N PHE A 26 -14.56 16.02 16.48
CA PHE A 26 -14.77 16.09 15.02
C PHE A 26 -13.99 15.03 14.28
N GLU A 27 -12.71 14.82 14.62
CA GLU A 27 -11.88 13.77 14.01
C GLU A 27 -12.50 12.37 14.20
N GLU A 28 -13.00 12.06 15.40
CA GLU A 28 -13.67 10.78 15.64
C GLU A 28 -15.01 10.65 14.90
N PHE A 29 -15.70 11.75 14.69
CA PHE A 29 -16.92 11.77 13.88
C PHE A 29 -16.64 11.49 12.41
N ASP A 30 -15.62 12.13 11.85
CA ASP A 30 -15.18 11.88 10.48
C ASP A 30 -14.73 10.43 10.28
N ASN A 31 -13.99 9.86 11.24
CA ASN A 31 -13.64 8.45 11.24
C ASN A 31 -14.87 7.54 11.24
N LEU A 32 -15.90 7.88 11.99
CA LEU A 32 -17.16 7.14 12.01
C LEU A 32 -17.88 7.22 10.66
N ILE A 33 -17.95 8.40 10.05
CA ILE A 33 -18.56 8.60 8.73
C ILE A 33 -17.81 7.78 7.67
N CYS A 34 -16.49 7.86 7.63
CA CYS A 34 -15.68 7.05 6.70
C CYS A 34 -15.95 5.56 6.87
N LYS A 35 -16.01 5.08 8.10
CA LYS A 35 -16.28 3.67 8.37
C LYS A 35 -17.69 3.25 7.91
N LEU A 36 -18.69 4.08 8.12
CA LEU A 36 -20.05 3.82 7.65
C LEU A 36 -20.13 3.77 6.12
N LYS A 37 -19.46 4.72 5.44
CA LYS A 37 -19.40 4.74 3.98
C LYS A 37 -18.77 3.47 3.43
N VAL A 38 -17.63 3.02 3.99
CA VAL A 38 -16.98 1.76 3.62
C VAL A 38 -17.91 0.57 3.85
N ASP A 39 -18.60 0.49 4.98
CA ASP A 39 -19.51 -0.62 5.26
C ASP A 39 -20.71 -0.66 4.29
N LEU A 40 -21.19 0.50 3.82
CA LEU A 40 -22.20 0.61 2.79
C LEU A 40 -21.65 0.15 1.43
N SER A 41 -20.52 0.70 1.00
CA SER A 41 -19.88 0.35 -0.26
C SER A 41 -19.52 -1.13 -0.33
N MET A 42 -19.11 -1.74 0.79
CA MET A 42 -18.84 -3.18 0.84
C MET A 42 -20.04 -4.06 0.54
N LYS A 43 -21.27 -3.55 0.73
CA LYS A 43 -22.49 -4.30 0.36
C LYS A 43 -22.73 -4.31 -1.13
N GLU A 44 -22.20 -3.33 -1.85
CA GLU A 44 -22.31 -3.19 -3.31
C GLU A 44 -21.33 -4.10 -4.05
N TYR A 45 -20.18 -4.41 -3.42
CA TYR A 45 -19.20 -5.30 -4.04
C TYR A 45 -19.62 -6.76 -3.98
N SER A 46 -19.71 -7.38 -5.15
CA SER A 46 -19.97 -8.82 -5.30
C SER A 46 -18.74 -9.66 -4.97
N LYS A 47 -17.54 -9.20 -5.34
CA LYS A 47 -16.27 -9.94 -5.15
C LYS A 47 -15.69 -9.71 -3.75
N ALA A 48 -15.20 -10.79 -3.13
CA ALA A 48 -14.54 -10.71 -1.83
C ALA A 48 -13.23 -9.91 -1.88
N SER A 49 -12.49 -9.98 -3.01
CA SER A 49 -11.24 -9.24 -3.23
C SER A 49 -11.46 -7.71 -3.17
N ASP A 50 -12.52 -7.20 -3.79
CA ASP A 50 -12.84 -5.77 -3.77
C ASP A 50 -13.11 -5.29 -2.33
N ARG A 51 -13.88 -6.07 -1.56
CA ARG A 51 -14.15 -5.77 -0.15
C ARG A 51 -12.90 -5.78 0.71
N GLN A 52 -11.97 -6.72 0.44
CA GLN A 52 -10.71 -6.80 1.18
C GLN A 52 -9.79 -5.63 0.84
N ALA A 53 -9.69 -5.25 -0.44
CA ALA A 53 -8.91 -4.11 -0.89
C ALA A 53 -9.40 -2.81 -0.25
N LEU A 54 -10.71 -2.54 -0.29
CA LEU A 54 -11.30 -1.35 0.33
C LEU A 54 -11.06 -1.28 1.85
N LYS A 55 -11.24 -2.41 2.57
CA LYS A 55 -10.94 -2.50 4.01
C LYS A 55 -9.48 -2.21 4.32
N LEU A 56 -8.57 -2.75 3.49
CA LEU A 56 -7.14 -2.51 3.67
C LEU A 56 -6.83 -1.03 3.47
N MET A 57 -7.32 -0.42 2.38
CA MET A 57 -7.09 1.00 2.11
C MET A 57 -7.66 1.89 3.22
N GLN A 58 -8.86 1.61 3.74
CA GLN A 58 -9.39 2.30 4.91
C GLN A 58 -8.44 2.20 6.11
N LYS A 59 -7.90 1.01 6.38
CA LYS A 59 -6.94 0.80 7.46
C LYS A 59 -5.64 1.56 7.25
N LEU A 60 -5.12 1.62 6.03
CA LEU A 60 -3.89 2.31 5.69
C LEU A 60 -4.05 3.84 5.77
N THR A 61 -5.15 4.37 5.29
CA THR A 61 -5.45 5.81 5.32
C THR A 61 -5.90 6.31 6.69
N SER A 62 -6.43 5.43 7.56
CA SER A 62 -6.83 5.80 8.93
C SER A 62 -5.70 5.79 9.95
N LYS A 63 -4.51 5.29 9.59
CA LYS A 63 -3.36 5.33 10.47
C LYS A 63 -2.83 6.76 10.56
N LYS A 64 -2.61 7.25 11.78
CA LYS A 64 -1.86 8.49 12.02
C LYS A 64 -0.39 8.24 11.71
N ASN A 65 -0.03 8.24 10.44
CA ASN A 65 1.35 8.13 10.03
C ASN A 65 2.04 9.49 10.24
N SER A 66 3.33 9.47 10.58
CA SER A 66 4.17 10.68 10.64
C SER A 66 4.21 11.40 9.28
N TRP A 67 4.02 10.67 8.20
CA TRP A 67 3.86 11.22 6.86
C TRP A 67 2.36 11.37 6.54
N VAL A 68 1.84 12.56 6.78
CA VAL A 68 0.39 12.88 6.70
C VAL A 68 -0.23 12.53 5.35
N ILE A 69 0.53 12.65 4.26
CA ILE A 69 0.07 12.40 2.89
C ILE A 69 -0.39 10.95 2.69
N SER A 70 0.24 9.98 3.35
CA SER A 70 -0.16 8.56 3.26
C SER A 70 -1.57 8.28 3.82
N ASN A 71 -2.16 9.25 4.52
CA ASN A 71 -3.52 9.12 5.04
C ASN A 71 -4.60 9.48 4.00
N TYR A 72 -4.22 9.89 2.80
CA TYR A 72 -5.15 10.38 1.76
C TYR A 72 -4.86 9.75 0.41
N LEU A 73 -5.92 9.63 -0.40
CA LEU A 73 -5.80 9.40 -1.82
C LEU A 73 -5.82 10.73 -2.57
N LYS A 74 -5.16 10.78 -3.72
CA LYS A 74 -5.28 11.88 -4.68
C LYS A 74 -6.02 11.37 -5.90
N ILE A 75 -7.02 12.13 -6.36
CA ILE A 75 -7.71 11.85 -7.61
C ILE A 75 -7.18 12.83 -8.65
N GLU A 76 -6.73 12.30 -9.78
CA GLU A 76 -6.35 13.07 -10.97
C GLU A 76 -6.83 12.33 -12.21
N ASP A 77 -7.58 13.02 -13.06
CA ASP A 77 -8.21 12.47 -14.26
C ASP A 77 -9.09 11.23 -13.92
N GLU A 78 -8.79 10.09 -14.51
CA GLU A 78 -9.51 8.82 -14.31
C GLU A 78 -8.84 7.87 -13.30
N TYR A 79 -7.89 8.38 -12.49
CA TYR A 79 -7.10 7.56 -11.60
C TYR A 79 -7.10 8.07 -10.16
N MET A 80 -6.98 7.10 -9.26
CA MET A 80 -6.70 7.32 -7.84
C MET A 80 -5.24 6.96 -7.56
N TYR A 81 -4.55 7.84 -6.85
CA TYR A 81 -3.14 7.68 -6.46
C TYR A 81 -3.02 7.56 -4.95
N TRP A 82 -2.19 6.66 -4.50
CA TRP A 82 -1.84 6.53 -3.08
C TRP A 82 -0.39 6.07 -2.91
N THR A 83 0.24 6.47 -1.80
CA THR A 83 1.57 6.01 -1.42
C THR A 83 1.80 6.09 0.08
N ASP A 84 2.63 5.17 0.59
CA ASP A 84 3.16 5.19 1.96
C ASP A 84 4.70 5.28 2.00
N ALA A 85 5.33 5.70 0.91
CA ALA A 85 6.76 5.72 0.65
C ALA A 85 7.40 4.37 0.28
N TYR A 86 6.74 3.25 0.55
CA TYR A 86 7.20 1.90 0.20
C TYR A 86 6.42 1.32 -0.97
N ILE A 87 5.16 1.68 -1.05
CA ILE A 87 4.26 1.32 -2.13
C ILE A 87 3.69 2.61 -2.73
N ALA A 88 3.64 2.68 -4.05
CA ALA A 88 2.85 3.67 -4.77
C ALA A 88 1.88 2.95 -5.70
N VAL A 89 0.65 3.42 -5.78
CA VAL A 89 -0.39 2.85 -6.66
C VAL A 89 -1.06 3.92 -7.49
N GLN A 90 -1.38 3.56 -8.73
CA GLN A 90 -2.25 4.27 -9.66
C GLN A 90 -3.39 3.31 -10.01
N LEU A 91 -4.55 3.51 -9.44
CA LEU A 91 -5.72 2.65 -9.65
C LEU A 91 -6.74 3.37 -10.50
N LYS A 92 -7.48 2.63 -11.31
CA LYS A 92 -8.64 3.17 -12.02
C LYS A 92 -9.64 3.71 -11.00
N LEU A 93 -10.28 4.82 -11.33
CA LEU A 93 -11.27 5.45 -10.47
C LEU A 93 -12.41 4.46 -10.18
N ASP A 94 -12.74 4.35 -8.90
CA ASP A 94 -13.83 3.53 -8.37
C ASP A 94 -14.67 4.44 -7.47
N GLU A 95 -15.93 4.66 -7.83
CA GLU A 95 -16.83 5.59 -7.14
C GLU A 95 -16.99 5.22 -5.66
N ALA A 96 -17.10 3.93 -5.35
CA ALA A 96 -17.24 3.47 -3.97
C ALA A 96 -15.98 3.76 -3.12
N TRP A 97 -14.79 3.74 -3.72
CA TRP A 97 -13.56 4.16 -3.03
C TRP A 97 -13.51 5.67 -2.85
N GLN A 98 -13.89 6.43 -3.86
CA GLN A 98 -13.96 7.90 -3.79
C GLN A 98 -14.89 8.35 -2.65
N ASP A 99 -16.05 7.72 -2.51
CA ASP A 99 -17.02 8.04 -1.48
C ASP A 99 -16.62 7.58 -0.07
N SER A 100 -15.75 6.57 0.02
CA SER A 100 -15.48 5.86 1.28
C SER A 100 -14.12 6.18 1.89
N LEU A 101 -13.20 6.76 1.13
CA LEU A 101 -11.82 7.01 1.56
C LEU A 101 -11.52 8.51 1.61
N PRO A 102 -10.60 8.95 2.47
CA PRO A 102 -10.23 10.36 2.54
C PRO A 102 -9.47 10.79 1.28
N ILE A 103 -9.93 11.86 0.64
CA ILE A 103 -9.35 12.43 -0.58
C ILE A 103 -8.54 13.67 -0.22
N TYR A 104 -7.36 13.81 -0.82
CA TYR A 104 -6.51 14.98 -0.67
C TYR A 104 -6.90 16.05 -1.67
N GLU A 105 -7.39 17.18 -1.16
CA GLU A 105 -7.84 18.33 -1.98
C GLU A 105 -6.80 19.47 -2.02
N GLY A 106 -5.72 19.36 -1.21
CA GLY A 106 -4.70 20.39 -1.09
C GLY A 106 -3.64 20.37 -2.20
N GLU A 107 -2.76 21.38 -2.15
CA GLU A 107 -1.53 21.42 -2.95
C GLU A 107 -0.41 20.62 -2.25
N GLY A 108 0.62 20.20 -3.02
CA GLY A 108 1.80 19.54 -2.47
C GLY A 108 1.68 18.04 -2.25
N TYR A 109 0.66 17.39 -2.83
CA TYR A 109 0.68 15.93 -2.94
C TYR A 109 1.88 15.48 -3.78
N PRO A 110 2.61 14.41 -3.41
CA PRO A 110 3.74 13.93 -4.21
C PRO A 110 3.34 13.68 -5.66
N ALA A 111 4.23 13.99 -6.58
CA ALA A 111 4.02 13.74 -8.01
C ALA A 111 4.10 12.22 -8.33
N ILE A 112 3.23 11.42 -7.70
CA ILE A 112 3.20 9.95 -7.85
C ILE A 112 2.94 9.56 -9.29
N ARG A 113 2.15 10.34 -10.02
CA ARG A 113 1.87 10.12 -11.44
C ARG A 113 3.14 9.91 -12.26
N THR A 114 4.21 10.67 -11.97
CA THR A 114 5.48 10.56 -12.69
C THR A 114 6.17 9.20 -12.53
N PHE A 115 5.83 8.43 -11.50
CA PHE A 115 6.34 7.06 -11.35
C PHE A 115 5.75 6.10 -12.38
N PHE A 116 4.59 6.42 -12.95
CA PHE A 116 3.85 5.56 -13.88
C PHE A 116 3.86 6.07 -15.33
N GLU A 117 4.47 7.25 -15.58
CA GLU A 117 4.59 7.79 -16.92
C GLU A 117 5.71 7.10 -17.71
N ASN A 118 5.35 6.56 -18.86
CA ASN A 118 6.21 6.11 -19.98
C ASN A 118 7.57 5.52 -19.59
N LYS A 119 7.56 4.39 -18.92
CA LYS A 119 8.78 3.61 -18.73
C LYS A 119 8.82 2.47 -19.74
N GLU A 120 9.76 2.54 -20.66
CA GLU A 120 10.10 1.40 -21.49
C GLU A 120 10.94 0.43 -20.66
N PHE A 121 10.52 -0.83 -20.60
CA PHE A 121 11.24 -1.90 -19.93
C PHE A 121 11.99 -2.74 -20.98
N GLU A 122 12.97 -2.15 -21.67
CA GLU A 122 13.72 -2.83 -22.74
C GLU A 122 14.65 -3.91 -22.20
N ASP A 123 15.33 -3.65 -21.11
CA ASP A 123 16.26 -4.60 -20.46
C ASP A 123 15.92 -4.73 -18.97
N CYS A 124 14.81 -5.43 -18.69
CA CYS A 124 14.26 -5.50 -17.35
C CYS A 124 14.58 -6.82 -16.64
N VAL A 125 14.67 -6.68 -15.32
CA VAL A 125 14.65 -7.81 -14.39
C VAL A 125 13.19 -8.16 -14.09
N LYS A 126 12.87 -9.44 -14.02
CA LYS A 126 11.52 -9.93 -13.72
C LYS A 126 11.49 -10.78 -12.46
N LEU A 127 10.41 -10.64 -11.71
CA LEU A 127 10.07 -11.46 -10.56
C LEU A 127 8.58 -11.80 -10.65
N MET A 128 8.25 -13.08 -10.59
CA MET A 128 6.86 -13.55 -10.52
C MET A 128 6.59 -14.06 -9.12
N LEU A 129 5.50 -13.62 -8.51
CA LEU A 129 5.04 -14.07 -7.20
C LEU A 129 3.54 -14.34 -7.24
N SER A 130 3.12 -15.37 -6.50
CA SER A 130 1.71 -15.60 -6.17
C SER A 130 1.39 -15.10 -4.76
N LEU A 131 0.12 -14.83 -4.49
CA LEU A 131 -0.35 -14.53 -3.14
C LEU A 131 -0.03 -15.68 -2.17
N ASN A 132 -0.07 -16.94 -2.64
CA ASN A 132 0.30 -18.10 -1.84
C ASN A 132 1.77 -18.07 -1.42
N ASP A 133 2.69 -17.65 -2.31
CA ASP A 133 4.10 -17.46 -1.96
C ASP A 133 4.26 -16.41 -0.86
N VAL A 134 3.57 -15.27 -0.98
CA VAL A 134 3.60 -14.21 0.03
C VAL A 134 3.04 -14.70 1.37
N MET A 135 1.94 -15.47 1.36
CA MET A 135 1.36 -16.06 2.57
C MET A 135 2.26 -17.11 3.21
N TYR A 136 3.00 -17.87 2.40
CA TYR A 136 4.02 -18.80 2.88
C TYR A 136 5.18 -18.05 3.54
N LEU A 137 5.73 -17.04 2.87
CA LEU A 137 6.79 -16.18 3.42
C LEU A 137 6.38 -15.51 4.74
N LYS A 138 5.14 -15.07 4.85
CA LYS A 138 4.60 -14.47 6.09
C LYS A 138 4.63 -15.43 7.28
N LYS A 139 4.52 -16.74 7.04
CA LYS A 139 4.55 -17.78 8.08
C LYS A 139 5.96 -18.25 8.40
N THR A 140 6.86 -18.26 7.43
CA THR A 140 8.19 -18.88 7.52
C THR A 140 9.32 -17.91 7.79
N VAL A 141 9.18 -16.63 7.40
CA VAL A 141 10.19 -15.60 7.65
C VAL A 141 10.02 -15.01 9.05
N ASP A 142 11.08 -15.03 9.84
CA ASP A 142 11.08 -14.45 11.17
C ASP A 142 10.94 -12.93 11.15
N LYS A 143 10.39 -12.38 12.22
CA LYS A 143 10.33 -10.94 12.43
C LYS A 143 11.63 -10.44 13.05
N ILE A 144 12.21 -9.42 12.44
CA ILE A 144 13.33 -8.65 12.98
C ILE A 144 12.88 -7.20 13.10
N ASP A 145 12.92 -6.62 14.29
CA ASP A 145 12.48 -5.23 14.55
C ASP A 145 11.05 -4.92 14.06
N GLY A 146 10.17 -5.92 14.15
CA GLY A 146 8.78 -5.77 13.72
C GLY A 146 8.52 -6.05 12.22
N HIS A 147 9.55 -6.19 11.42
CA HIS A 147 9.50 -6.42 9.97
C HIS A 147 9.86 -7.85 9.59
N ARG A 148 9.27 -8.36 8.51
CA ARG A 148 9.66 -9.61 7.86
C ARG A 148 10.30 -9.29 6.52
N ILE A 149 11.62 -9.25 6.49
CA ILE A 149 12.36 -8.96 5.27
C ILE A 149 12.74 -10.27 4.60
N VAL A 150 12.33 -10.45 3.36
CA VAL A 150 12.66 -11.59 2.52
C VAL A 150 13.59 -11.17 1.40
N LYS A 151 14.62 -11.97 1.15
CA LYS A 151 15.52 -11.83 0.00
C LYS A 151 15.03 -12.77 -1.09
N LEU A 152 14.72 -12.23 -2.26
CA LEU A 152 14.24 -12.96 -3.42
C LEU A 152 15.23 -12.83 -4.57
N ASP A 153 15.28 -13.87 -5.38
CA ASP A 153 16.03 -13.90 -6.62
C ASP A 153 15.14 -13.44 -7.75
N CYS A 154 15.62 -12.54 -8.57
CA CYS A 154 15.00 -12.14 -9.81
C CYS A 154 16.01 -12.24 -10.96
N TYR A 155 15.51 -12.37 -12.19
CA TYR A 155 16.33 -12.69 -13.34
C TYR A 155 16.04 -11.74 -14.50
N ASP A 156 17.07 -11.41 -15.24
CA ASP A 156 16.92 -10.69 -16.50
C ASP A 156 16.59 -11.61 -17.67
N MET A 157 16.48 -11.04 -18.86
CA MET A 157 16.19 -11.78 -20.09
C MET A 157 17.33 -12.74 -20.50
N ASN A 158 18.54 -12.53 -20.00
CA ASN A 158 19.71 -13.37 -20.27
C ASN A 158 19.90 -14.45 -19.20
N GLY A 159 19.04 -14.48 -18.17
CA GLY A 159 19.15 -15.40 -17.04
C GLY A 159 20.14 -14.95 -15.97
N GLU A 160 20.63 -13.71 -16.03
CA GLU A 160 21.50 -13.15 -15.00
C GLU A 160 20.68 -12.88 -13.72
N LYS A 161 21.25 -13.28 -12.58
CA LYS A 161 20.61 -13.23 -11.29
C LYS A 161 20.83 -11.89 -10.59
N TYR A 162 19.75 -11.33 -10.07
CA TYR A 162 19.71 -10.13 -9.26
C TYR A 162 19.07 -10.44 -7.91
N ASN A 163 19.49 -9.73 -6.88
CA ASN A 163 18.92 -9.85 -5.54
C ASN A 163 18.01 -8.67 -5.25
N CYS A 164 16.84 -8.94 -4.68
CA CYS A 164 15.94 -7.92 -4.18
C CYS A 164 15.39 -8.32 -2.80
N SER A 165 15.17 -7.37 -1.94
CA SER A 165 14.62 -7.62 -0.61
C SER A 165 13.33 -6.83 -0.42
N PHE A 166 12.32 -7.49 0.14
CA PHE A 166 11.02 -6.88 0.38
C PHE A 166 10.57 -7.10 1.83
N ASP A 167 9.82 -6.14 2.35
CA ASP A 167 8.98 -6.41 3.52
C ASP A 167 7.76 -7.20 3.07
N VAL A 168 7.58 -8.38 3.64
CA VAL A 168 6.47 -9.30 3.31
C VAL A 168 5.10 -8.64 3.54
N GLN A 169 4.99 -7.72 4.52
CA GLN A 169 3.74 -7.00 4.75
C GLN A 169 3.42 -6.04 3.60
N ASN A 170 4.43 -5.41 3.01
CA ASN A 170 4.24 -4.54 1.85
C ASN A 170 3.83 -5.36 0.62
N LEU A 171 4.42 -6.54 0.42
CA LEU A 171 3.96 -7.46 -0.63
C LEU A 171 2.49 -7.86 -0.43
N GLU A 172 2.12 -8.30 0.78
CA GLU A 172 0.73 -8.68 1.08
C GLU A 172 -0.25 -7.52 0.85
N ASN A 173 0.11 -6.31 1.30
CA ASN A 173 -0.70 -5.11 1.07
C ASN A 173 -0.88 -4.86 -0.41
N LEU A 174 0.21 -4.95 -1.18
CA LEU A 174 0.18 -4.72 -2.63
C LEU A 174 -0.72 -5.72 -3.36
N PHE A 175 -0.59 -7.03 -3.09
CA PHE A 175 -1.45 -8.06 -3.65
C PHE A 175 -2.93 -7.80 -3.34
N THR A 176 -3.23 -7.39 -2.11
CA THR A 176 -4.59 -7.07 -1.69
C THR A 176 -5.14 -5.83 -2.40
N ILE A 177 -4.35 -4.75 -2.52
CA ILE A 177 -4.75 -3.52 -3.21
C ILE A 177 -4.98 -3.78 -4.70
N MET A 178 -4.09 -4.56 -5.31
CA MET A 178 -4.16 -4.94 -6.73
C MET A 178 -5.18 -6.04 -7.00
N ARG A 179 -5.80 -6.62 -5.97
CA ARG A 179 -6.83 -7.69 -6.06
C ARG A 179 -6.34 -8.88 -6.88
N ALA A 180 -5.08 -9.25 -6.73
CA ALA A 180 -4.39 -10.22 -7.57
C ALA A 180 -4.00 -11.47 -6.80
N ASP A 181 -4.12 -12.63 -7.47
CA ASP A 181 -3.58 -13.90 -6.98
C ASP A 181 -2.13 -14.11 -7.46
N GLU A 182 -1.78 -13.50 -8.60
CA GLU A 182 -0.42 -13.52 -9.18
C GLU A 182 -0.06 -12.14 -9.71
N LEU A 183 1.19 -11.73 -9.51
CA LEU A 183 1.75 -10.49 -10.03
C LEU A 183 3.13 -10.75 -10.66
N THR A 184 3.34 -10.12 -11.81
CA THR A 184 4.66 -10.04 -12.45
C THR A 184 5.24 -8.66 -12.20
N PHE A 185 6.35 -8.63 -11.50
CA PHE A 185 7.11 -7.44 -11.20
C PHE A 185 8.21 -7.23 -12.23
N LYS A 186 8.39 -6.00 -12.68
CA LYS A 186 9.43 -5.60 -13.65
C LYS A 186 10.22 -4.44 -13.09
N ALA A 187 11.51 -4.43 -13.30
CA ALA A 187 12.37 -3.33 -12.93
C ALA A 187 13.44 -3.10 -13.97
N ASN A 188 13.74 -1.84 -14.28
CA ASN A 188 14.87 -1.50 -15.11
C ASN A 188 16.17 -1.78 -14.37
N LYS A 189 17.14 -2.37 -15.07
CA LYS A 189 18.49 -2.51 -14.54
C LYS A 189 19.09 -1.13 -14.30
N LYS A 190 19.40 -0.82 -13.05
CA LYS A 190 20.33 0.27 -12.75
C LYS A 190 21.66 -0.37 -12.40
N ILE A 191 22.60 -0.22 -13.29
CA ILE A 191 23.99 -0.54 -13.02
C ILE A 191 24.53 0.50 -12.04
N GLY A 192 24.37 0.24 -10.76
CA GLY A 192 25.07 0.99 -9.72
C GLY A 192 26.48 0.42 -9.55
N ALA A 193 27.40 1.19 -9.01
CA ALA A 193 28.80 0.81 -8.80
C ALA A 193 29.01 -0.47 -7.96
N ASN A 194 27.96 -1.02 -7.33
CA ASN A 194 27.98 -2.23 -6.50
C ASN A 194 26.95 -3.27 -6.97
N ASN A 195 26.97 -3.57 -8.26
CA ASN A 195 26.37 -4.74 -8.91
C ASN A 195 25.05 -5.33 -8.37
N ASN A 196 24.05 -5.40 -9.27
CA ASN A 196 22.88 -6.29 -9.18
C ASN A 196 21.84 -6.01 -8.09
N ILE A 197 21.68 -4.76 -7.63
CA ILE A 197 20.61 -4.37 -6.73
C ILE A 197 19.52 -3.62 -7.51
N VAL A 198 18.28 -4.09 -7.38
CA VAL A 198 17.10 -3.41 -7.92
C VAL A 198 16.43 -2.64 -6.81
N ASN A 199 16.17 -1.34 -7.00
CA ASN A 199 15.64 -0.46 -5.95
C ASN A 199 14.10 -0.40 -5.92
N ALA A 200 13.43 -0.63 -7.04
CA ALA A 200 11.98 -0.60 -7.14
C ALA A 200 11.51 -1.48 -8.29
N PHE A 201 10.35 -2.10 -8.09
CA PHE A 201 9.68 -2.91 -9.08
C PHE A 201 8.30 -2.32 -9.39
N GLU A 202 7.92 -2.37 -10.66
CA GLU A 202 6.59 -2.01 -11.15
C GLU A 202 5.81 -3.26 -11.53
N THR A 203 4.52 -3.23 -11.27
CA THR A 203 3.56 -4.25 -11.69
C THR A 203 2.28 -3.59 -12.18
N GLU A 204 1.53 -4.26 -13.04
CA GLU A 204 0.26 -3.80 -13.55
C GLU A 204 -0.74 -4.94 -13.73
N ASN A 205 -2.02 -4.62 -13.64
CA ASN A 205 -3.12 -5.51 -13.98
C ASN A 205 -4.36 -4.69 -14.41
N GLU A 206 -5.52 -5.32 -14.49
CA GLU A 206 -6.79 -4.70 -14.89
C GLU A 206 -7.25 -3.54 -13.97
N TYR A 207 -6.83 -3.53 -12.71
CA TYR A 207 -7.20 -2.49 -11.73
C TYR A 207 -6.28 -1.27 -11.77
N GLY A 208 -5.06 -1.41 -12.27
CA GLY A 208 -4.11 -0.32 -12.37
C GLY A 208 -2.66 -0.73 -12.33
N LYS A 209 -1.81 0.19 -11.91
CA LYS A 209 -0.36 0.02 -11.79
C LYS A 209 0.10 0.22 -10.35
N ALA A 210 1.20 -0.42 -10.00
CA ALA A 210 1.82 -0.22 -8.70
C ALA A 210 3.35 -0.29 -8.77
N VAL A 211 4.00 0.42 -7.86
CA VAL A 211 5.43 0.38 -7.63
C VAL A 211 5.67 -0.04 -6.19
N ILE A 212 6.57 -0.99 -5.97
CA ILE A 212 7.07 -1.38 -4.65
C ILE A 212 8.57 -1.14 -4.57
N VAL A 213 9.00 -0.48 -3.50
CA VAL A 213 10.41 -0.21 -3.23
C VAL A 213 11.03 -1.39 -2.48
N THR A 214 12.25 -1.78 -2.89
CA THR A 214 13.00 -2.81 -2.18
C THR A 214 13.61 -2.24 -0.89
N VAL A 215 13.67 -3.07 0.12
CA VAL A 215 14.35 -2.73 1.37
C VAL A 215 15.85 -2.88 1.13
N ARG A 216 16.63 -1.85 1.46
CA ARG A 216 18.09 -1.96 1.44
C ARG A 216 18.50 -3.00 2.49
N ASN A 217 19.28 -4.00 2.08
CA ASN A 217 19.86 -4.95 3.03
C ASN A 217 20.69 -4.17 4.03
N TYR A 218 20.21 -4.10 5.27
CA TYR A 218 21.09 -3.96 6.42
C TYR A 218 21.79 -5.32 6.54
N GLU A 219 22.85 -5.55 5.78
CA GLU A 219 23.88 -6.45 6.22
C GLU A 219 24.32 -5.86 7.55
N GLY A 220 24.07 -6.61 8.64
CA GLY A 220 24.32 -6.16 9.99
C GLY A 220 25.73 -5.59 10.05
N GLY A 221 25.84 -4.27 10.07
CA GLY A 221 27.08 -3.60 10.34
C GLY A 221 27.51 -4.05 11.73
N GLU A 222 28.57 -4.85 11.81
CA GLU A 222 29.36 -4.96 13.00
C GLU A 222 29.62 -3.52 13.44
N ARG A 223 29.00 -3.13 14.55
CA ARG A 223 29.42 -1.92 15.27
C ARG A 223 30.81 -2.25 15.76
N ASN A 224 31.83 -1.84 15.02
CA ASN A 224 33.17 -1.72 15.58
C ASN A 224 33.05 -0.69 16.72
N GLU A 225 33.12 -1.21 17.94
CA GLU A 225 33.34 -0.44 19.16
C GLU A 225 34.69 0.27 19.11
#